data_a3621c984c970f897aab0149752a8c1a
#
_entry.id   a3621c984c970f897aab0149752a8c1a
#
_cell.length_a   1.000
_cell.length_b   1.000
_cell.length_c   1.000
_cell.angle_alpha   90.00
_cell.angle_beta   90.00
_cell.angle_gamma   90.00
#
_symmetry.space_group_name_H-M   'P 1'
#
loop_
_entity.id
_entity.type
_entity.pdbx_description
1 polymer ?
#
loop_
_entity_poly.entity_id
_entity_poly.type
_entity_poly.pdbx_seq_one_letter_code
_entity_poly.pdbx_strand_id
1 'polypeptide(L)'
;MSPDKPHRSDLEADAETRQVRPPGPEGDGAAGPGADAGVPSAAPASSDGDGGKPQQGALAVVRETAVLVVLAILLAVLFKTFLVQAFYIPSGSMEPTLNVSDRVLVEKVSYRFGEVKDGDVIVFVHDLPGVEPDSANPVVRFFTSLGQAVGVAPPSDRDFIKRVVGTPGDKITCQQGRLYRNDRAVNEPYLAPGTSTECTPTTVPPGKLFVMGDNRNNSEDSRTFGPIDRSTLVGRAFVRIWPLSHTGWLRRDQ
;
A
#
# COMPACT_ATOMS: atom_id res chain seq x y z
N MET A 1 43.85 18.29 29.02
CA MET A 1 44.79 17.17 29.05
C MET A 1 44.29 16.15 28.06
N SER A 2 44.67 16.35 26.79
CA SER A 2 44.68 15.29 25.75
C SER A 2 46.06 14.63 25.89
N PRO A 3 46.24 13.41 25.49
CA PRO A 3 46.32 12.92 24.13
C PRO A 3 45.70 11.51 23.97
N ASP A 4 45.62 10.80 22.90
CA ASP A 4 46.45 10.68 21.71
C ASP A 4 45.74 9.79 20.67
N LYS A 5 45.93 10.09 19.41
CA LYS A 5 45.75 9.15 18.28
C LYS A 5 47.06 8.43 18.03
N PRO A 6 47.07 7.24 17.49
CA PRO A 6 47.83 6.97 16.27
C PRO A 6 46.97 6.20 15.24
N HIS A 7 47.02 6.56 14.00
CA HIS A 7 47.97 6.42 12.89
C HIS A 7 47.89 5.08 12.17
N ARG A 8 47.38 5.17 11.05
CA ARG A 8 47.66 4.76 9.65
C ARG A 8 48.83 3.77 9.46
N SER A 9 48.61 2.74 8.69
CA SER A 9 49.45 2.24 7.58
C SER A 9 48.81 0.97 6.99
N ASP A 10 48.39 1.01 5.74
CA ASP A 10 49.10 0.48 4.58
C ASP A 10 49.20 -1.03 4.54
N LEU A 11 48.55 -1.61 3.60
CA LEU A 11 49.10 -2.65 2.72
C LEU A 11 48.26 -2.73 1.44
N GLU A 12 48.82 -2.08 0.44
CA GLU A 12 48.60 -2.39 -0.98
C GLU A 12 49.24 -3.74 -1.31
N ALA A 13 48.85 -4.20 -2.46
CA ALA A 13 49.47 -5.18 -3.36
C ALA A 13 48.60 -6.47 -3.48
N ASP A 14 48.35 -7.06 -4.57
CA ASP A 14 48.76 -6.95 -5.95
C ASP A 14 47.89 -7.88 -6.76
N ALA A 15 47.59 -7.44 -7.96
CA ALA A 15 47.69 -8.16 -9.23
C ALA A 15 46.99 -9.54 -9.33
N GLU A 16 46.38 -9.95 -10.38
CA GLU A 16 46.90 -10.03 -11.76
C GLU A 16 45.78 -10.50 -12.70
N THR A 17 45.71 -9.79 -13.74
CA THR A 17 45.05 -10.07 -15.01
C THR A 17 45.39 -11.46 -15.53
N ARG A 18 44.41 -12.28 -15.91
CA ARG A 18 44.60 -13.37 -16.82
C ARG A 18 43.50 -13.42 -17.87
N GLN A 19 43.75 -12.75 -18.97
CA GLN A 19 43.11 -13.01 -20.24
C GLN A 19 43.53 -14.39 -20.75
N VAL A 20 42.59 -15.22 -21.11
CA VAL A 20 42.82 -16.41 -21.93
C VAL A 20 42.05 -16.23 -23.22
N ARG A 21 42.85 -16.14 -24.30
CA ARG A 21 42.45 -16.06 -25.70
C ARG A 21 42.21 -17.47 -26.22
N PRO A 22 41.18 -17.72 -27.05
CA PRO A 22 41.01 -19.01 -27.74
C PRO A 22 41.88 -19.11 -29.02
N PRO A 23 42.33 -20.29 -29.38
CA PRO A 23 43.05 -20.53 -30.62
C PRO A 23 42.10 -20.74 -31.81
N GLY A 24 42.49 -20.22 -32.96
CA GLY A 24 41.87 -20.45 -34.27
C GLY A 24 42.34 -21.75 -34.93
N PRO A 25 41.67 -22.18 -35.98
CA PRO A 25 42.06 -23.36 -36.72
C PRO A 25 42.81 -23.03 -37.99
N GLU A 26 43.89 -23.70 -38.21
CA GLU A 26 44.54 -24.01 -39.51
C GLU A 26 44.27 -25.49 -39.76
N GLY A 27 44.08 -26.03 -40.92
CA GLY A 27 44.35 -25.70 -42.29
C GLY A 27 44.54 -27.00 -43.09
N ASP A 28 44.30 -26.93 -44.32
CA ASP A 28 44.84 -27.72 -45.38
C ASP A 28 44.49 -29.19 -45.64
N GLY A 29 44.01 -29.41 -46.82
CA GLY A 29 44.65 -30.27 -47.79
C GLY A 29 43.74 -31.11 -48.72
N ALA A 30 43.56 -30.62 -49.87
CA ALA A 30 43.97 -31.14 -51.16
C ALA A 30 43.19 -32.29 -51.82
N ALA A 31 42.79 -31.97 -53.02
CA ALA A 31 42.87 -32.72 -54.31
C ALA A 31 41.76 -33.71 -54.68
N GLY A 32 41.07 -33.32 -55.74
CA GLY A 32 40.16 -34.03 -56.65
C GLY A 32 40.80 -35.21 -57.42
N PRO A 33 40.37 -35.61 -58.65
CA PRO A 33 39.26 -35.18 -59.50
C PRO A 33 38.46 -36.41 -60.07
N GLY A 34 37.42 -36.16 -60.89
CA GLY A 34 36.83 -37.18 -61.73
C GLY A 34 35.37 -36.96 -62.09
N ALA A 35 35.15 -36.31 -63.17
CA ALA A 35 34.32 -36.54 -64.36
C ALA A 35 33.18 -37.59 -64.21
N ASP A 36 31.96 -37.32 -64.60
CA ASP A 36 31.43 -37.37 -65.95
C ASP A 36 29.90 -37.10 -65.97
N ALA A 37 29.55 -36.38 -67.01
CA ALA A 37 28.37 -36.29 -67.83
C ALA A 37 26.98 -36.81 -67.35
N GLY A 38 26.00 -35.95 -67.56
CA GLY A 38 24.58 -36.32 -67.66
C GLY A 38 23.60 -35.19 -67.53
N VAL A 39 23.40 -34.36 -68.53
CA VAL A 39 22.20 -33.59 -68.82
C VAL A 39 21.31 -34.46 -69.72
N PRO A 40 19.98 -34.55 -69.60
CA PRO A 40 19.09 -33.42 -69.79
C PRO A 40 17.74 -33.42 -69.05
N SER A 41 17.09 -32.35 -69.26
CA SER A 41 15.66 -32.19 -69.49
C SER A 41 14.85 -31.49 -68.39
N ALA A 42 14.47 -30.33 -68.81
CA ALA A 42 13.53 -29.39 -68.22
C ALA A 42 12.16 -29.96 -67.85
N ALA A 43 11.65 -29.55 -66.79
CA ALA A 43 10.21 -29.41 -66.58
C ALA A 43 9.92 -28.16 -65.73
N PRO A 44 8.81 -27.47 -65.95
CA PRO A 44 8.60 -26.08 -65.48
C PRO A 44 8.32 -25.99 -64.04
N ALA A 45 8.92 -24.99 -63.40
CA ALA A 45 8.60 -24.51 -62.04
C ALA A 45 7.17 -24.01 -62.04
N SER A 46 6.29 -24.71 -61.31
CA SER A 46 5.07 -24.16 -60.80
C SER A 46 5.42 -23.28 -59.61
N SER A 47 5.42 -22.02 -59.87
CA SER A 47 5.42 -20.99 -58.83
C SER A 47 4.06 -20.98 -58.14
N ASP A 48 3.91 -21.83 -57.14
CA ASP A 48 2.83 -21.63 -56.17
C ASP A 48 3.24 -20.44 -55.29
N GLY A 49 2.70 -19.31 -55.69
CA GLY A 49 2.71 -18.10 -54.87
C GLY A 49 1.91 -18.37 -53.61
N ASP A 50 2.62 -18.66 -52.52
CA ASP A 50 2.05 -18.56 -51.19
C ASP A 50 1.83 -17.08 -50.87
N GLY A 51 0.70 -16.61 -51.42
CA GLY A 51 0.17 -15.26 -51.19
C GLY A 51 -0.45 -15.11 -49.83
N GLY A 52 0.33 -14.55 -48.94
CA GLY A 52 -0.18 -13.63 -47.91
C GLY A 52 -1.40 -13.98 -47.09
N LYS A 53 -1.24 -14.63 -45.95
CA LYS A 53 -2.16 -14.53 -44.82
C LYS A 53 -1.46 -14.24 -43.49
N PRO A 54 -0.63 -13.19 -43.36
CA PRO A 54 -0.18 -12.76 -42.05
C PRO A 54 -1.06 -11.68 -41.39
N GLN A 55 -1.91 -10.96 -42.14
CA GLN A 55 -2.65 -9.83 -41.58
C GLN A 55 -3.84 -10.19 -40.69
N GLN A 56 -4.54 -11.28 -40.98
CA GLN A 56 -5.69 -11.68 -40.12
C GLN A 56 -5.23 -12.24 -38.77
N GLY A 57 -4.08 -12.93 -38.73
CA GLY A 57 -3.50 -13.39 -37.46
C GLY A 57 -3.00 -12.24 -36.56
N ALA A 58 -2.34 -11.24 -37.18
CA ALA A 58 -1.85 -10.09 -36.43
C ALA A 58 -2.97 -9.27 -35.79
N LEU A 59 -4.06 -9.00 -36.52
CA LEU A 59 -5.22 -8.31 -35.99
C LEU A 59 -5.93 -9.10 -34.89
N ALA A 60 -6.01 -10.42 -35.00
CA ALA A 60 -6.58 -11.27 -33.95
C ALA A 60 -5.72 -11.22 -32.68
N VAL A 61 -4.41 -11.34 -32.78
CA VAL A 61 -3.48 -11.22 -31.66
C VAL A 61 -3.56 -9.84 -31.00
N VAL A 62 -3.60 -8.76 -31.79
CA VAL A 62 -3.76 -7.40 -31.25
C VAL A 62 -5.08 -7.25 -30.50
N ARG A 63 -6.18 -7.79 -31.04
CA ARG A 63 -7.48 -7.75 -30.37
C ARG A 63 -7.47 -8.55 -29.07
N GLU A 64 -6.92 -9.75 -29.05
CA GLU A 64 -6.82 -10.59 -27.86
C GLU A 64 -5.95 -9.92 -26.79
N THR A 65 -4.80 -9.37 -27.17
CA THR A 65 -3.94 -8.63 -26.26
C THR A 65 -4.65 -7.40 -25.70
N ALA A 66 -5.35 -6.65 -26.55
CA ALA A 66 -6.13 -5.48 -26.10
C ALA A 66 -7.23 -5.88 -25.10
N VAL A 67 -7.95 -6.96 -25.33
CA VAL A 67 -8.97 -7.48 -24.39
C VAL A 67 -8.34 -7.89 -23.06
N LEU A 68 -7.19 -8.60 -23.08
CA LEU A 68 -6.47 -8.98 -21.86
C LEU A 68 -5.98 -7.77 -21.07
N VAL A 69 -5.45 -6.76 -21.76
CA VAL A 69 -5.02 -5.49 -21.12
C VAL A 69 -6.19 -4.77 -20.50
N VAL A 70 -7.31 -4.65 -21.22
CA VAL A 70 -8.54 -4.01 -20.66
C VAL A 70 -9.06 -4.80 -19.46
N LEU A 71 -9.09 -6.11 -19.53
CA LEU A 71 -9.53 -6.96 -18.43
C LEU A 71 -8.58 -6.82 -17.21
N ALA A 72 -7.28 -6.80 -17.44
CA ALA A 72 -6.28 -6.59 -16.39
C ALA A 72 -6.43 -5.23 -15.72
N ILE A 73 -6.65 -4.16 -16.50
CA ILE A 73 -6.91 -2.81 -15.97
C ILE A 73 -8.21 -2.79 -15.18
N LEU A 74 -9.29 -3.38 -15.70
CA LEU A 74 -10.57 -3.49 -15.01
C LEU A 74 -10.43 -4.22 -13.67
N LEU A 75 -9.71 -5.34 -13.66
CA LEU A 75 -9.44 -6.10 -12.45
C LEU A 75 -8.59 -5.29 -11.45
N ALA A 76 -7.55 -4.62 -11.92
CA ALA A 76 -6.70 -3.76 -11.08
C ALA A 76 -7.48 -2.60 -10.46
N VAL A 77 -8.35 -1.95 -11.23
CA VAL A 77 -9.25 -0.88 -10.74
C VAL A 77 -10.24 -1.45 -9.71
N LEU A 78 -10.82 -2.61 -9.98
CA LEU A 78 -11.73 -3.29 -9.06
C LEU A 78 -11.02 -3.61 -7.73
N PHE A 79 -9.84 -4.22 -7.78
CA PHE A 79 -9.01 -4.50 -6.61
C PHE A 79 -8.69 -3.22 -5.83
N LYS A 80 -8.17 -2.20 -6.52
CA LYS A 80 -7.82 -0.92 -5.89
C LYS A 80 -9.03 -0.25 -5.24
N THR A 81 -10.20 -0.27 -5.89
CA THR A 81 -11.41 0.41 -5.40
C THR A 81 -12.01 -0.28 -4.18
N PHE A 82 -12.01 -1.62 -4.14
CA PHE A 82 -12.70 -2.37 -3.10
C PHE A 82 -11.80 -2.81 -1.94
N LEU A 83 -10.49 -2.97 -2.16
CA LEU A 83 -9.60 -3.51 -1.13
C LEU A 83 -8.79 -2.46 -0.38
N VAL A 84 -8.22 -1.48 -1.09
CA VAL A 84 -7.28 -0.52 -0.48
C VAL A 84 -7.51 0.89 -1.01
N GLN A 85 -7.55 1.86 -0.10
CA GLN A 85 -7.67 3.28 -0.41
C GLN A 85 -6.58 4.09 0.28
N ALA A 86 -6.03 5.08 -0.42
CA ALA A 86 -5.10 6.04 0.18
C ALA A 86 -5.89 7.18 0.84
N PHE A 87 -5.51 7.52 2.08
CA PHE A 87 -6.04 8.66 2.83
C PHE A 87 -4.93 9.66 3.15
N TYR A 88 -5.27 10.91 3.08
CA TYR A 88 -4.45 12.04 3.52
C TYR A 88 -4.79 12.40 4.95
N ILE A 89 -3.81 12.73 5.78
CA ILE A 89 -3.99 13.09 7.18
C ILE A 89 -4.06 14.62 7.31
N PRO A 90 -5.23 15.21 7.58
CA PRO A 90 -5.39 16.67 7.61
C PRO A 90 -5.06 17.28 8.98
N SER A 91 -5.04 16.49 10.05
CA SER A 91 -4.93 16.99 11.43
C SER A 91 -3.86 16.26 12.25
N GLY A 92 -3.36 16.91 13.30
CA GLY A 92 -2.35 16.36 14.21
C GLY A 92 -2.89 15.45 15.30
N SER A 93 -4.14 14.98 15.22
CA SER A 93 -4.78 14.19 16.30
C SER A 93 -4.13 12.81 16.54
N MET A 94 -3.32 12.33 15.59
CA MET A 94 -2.59 11.06 15.65
C MET A 94 -1.08 11.22 15.81
N GLU A 95 -0.60 12.43 16.07
CA GLU A 95 0.82 12.65 16.38
C GLU A 95 1.21 11.97 17.70
N PRO A 96 2.41 11.41 17.78
CA PRO A 96 3.49 11.40 16.78
C PRO A 96 3.40 10.25 15.76
N THR A 97 2.43 9.34 15.87
CA THR A 97 2.30 8.17 14.99
C THR A 97 2.07 8.58 13.54
N LEU A 98 1.16 9.53 13.31
CA LEU A 98 0.85 10.11 12.01
C LEU A 98 0.87 11.62 12.10
N ASN A 99 1.64 12.25 11.22
CA ASN A 99 1.75 13.71 11.16
C ASN A 99 0.78 14.28 10.11
N VAL A 100 0.54 15.57 10.21
CA VAL A 100 -0.19 16.32 9.17
C VAL A 100 0.52 16.15 7.83
N SER A 101 -0.25 15.96 6.78
CA SER A 101 0.22 15.69 5.40
C SER A 101 0.75 14.28 5.13
N ASP A 102 0.77 13.39 6.11
CA ASP A 102 1.04 11.97 5.86
C ASP A 102 -0.03 11.36 4.95
N ARG A 103 0.36 10.33 4.19
CA ARG A 103 -0.59 9.51 3.43
C ARG A 103 -0.50 8.07 3.89
N VAL A 104 -1.65 7.50 4.18
CA VAL A 104 -1.78 6.13 4.67
C VAL A 104 -2.62 5.30 3.73
N LEU A 105 -2.32 4.01 3.64
CA LEU A 105 -3.20 3.05 2.98
C LEU A 105 -4.14 2.43 4.01
N VAL A 106 -5.40 2.41 3.64
CA VAL A 106 -6.50 1.87 4.43
C VAL A 106 -7.09 0.68 3.71
N GLU A 107 -7.10 -0.47 4.36
CA GLU A 107 -7.78 -1.67 3.86
C GLU A 107 -9.24 -1.68 4.33
N LYS A 108 -10.15 -1.99 3.40
CA LYS A 108 -11.59 -1.96 3.63
C LYS A 108 -12.19 -3.34 3.96
N VAL A 109 -11.45 -4.39 3.70
CA VAL A 109 -11.96 -5.77 3.70
C VAL A 109 -11.86 -6.44 5.05
N SER A 110 -10.79 -6.18 5.81
CA SER A 110 -10.54 -6.85 7.09
C SER A 110 -11.70 -6.77 8.06
N TYR A 111 -12.39 -5.63 8.10
CA TYR A 111 -13.48 -5.43 9.05
C TYR A 111 -14.85 -5.91 8.58
N ARG A 112 -14.97 -6.30 7.31
CA ARG A 112 -16.19 -6.95 6.80
C ARG A 112 -16.28 -8.41 7.23
N PHE A 113 -15.11 -9.06 7.38
CA PHE A 113 -14.99 -10.50 7.65
C PHE A 113 -14.22 -10.82 8.93
N GLY A 114 -13.53 -9.85 9.53
CA GLY A 114 -12.69 -10.02 10.71
C GLY A 114 -13.10 -9.14 11.89
N GLU A 115 -12.46 -9.37 13.02
CA GLU A 115 -12.65 -8.58 14.23
C GLU A 115 -11.71 -7.37 14.26
N VAL A 116 -12.23 -6.24 14.74
CA VAL A 116 -11.42 -5.09 15.11
C VAL A 116 -10.67 -5.45 16.38
N LYS A 117 -9.38 -5.18 16.40
CA LYS A 117 -8.53 -5.48 17.56
C LYS A 117 -8.03 -4.19 18.19
N ASP A 118 -7.69 -4.31 19.46
CA ASP A 118 -7.04 -3.23 20.19
C ASP A 118 -5.75 -2.80 19.51
N GLY A 119 -5.49 -1.50 19.52
CA GLY A 119 -4.33 -0.90 18.88
C GLY A 119 -4.49 -0.69 17.37
N ASP A 120 -5.55 -1.20 16.73
CA ASP A 120 -5.81 -0.91 15.31
C ASP A 120 -6.03 0.58 15.10
N VAL A 121 -5.34 1.15 14.10
CA VAL A 121 -5.61 2.50 13.63
C VAL A 121 -6.68 2.42 12.56
N ILE A 122 -7.82 3.06 12.79
CA ILE A 122 -9.01 2.94 11.95
C ILE A 122 -9.43 4.28 11.36
N VAL A 123 -10.01 4.22 10.16
CA VAL A 123 -10.75 5.33 9.57
C VAL A 123 -12.24 5.02 9.67
N PHE A 124 -13.02 6.00 10.11
CA PHE A 124 -14.46 5.90 10.27
C PHE A 124 -15.14 7.22 9.95
N VAL A 125 -16.41 7.15 9.57
CA VAL A 125 -17.25 8.33 9.34
C VAL A 125 -17.92 8.71 10.66
N HIS A 126 -17.78 9.97 11.05
CA HIS A 126 -18.49 10.52 12.19
C HIS A 126 -19.24 11.78 11.78
N ASP A 127 -20.57 11.78 11.99
CA ASP A 127 -21.40 12.93 11.68
C ASP A 127 -21.27 13.95 12.80
N LEU A 128 -20.55 15.02 12.51
CA LEU A 128 -20.49 16.16 13.42
C LEU A 128 -21.82 16.94 13.38
N PRO A 129 -22.35 17.38 14.52
CA PRO A 129 -23.52 18.24 14.54
C PRO A 129 -23.28 19.52 13.73
N GLY A 130 -24.13 19.79 12.73
CA GLY A 130 -24.05 20.98 11.89
C GLY A 130 -23.30 20.81 10.57
N VAL A 131 -22.75 19.64 10.29
CA VAL A 131 -22.23 19.31 8.94
C VAL A 131 -23.37 18.68 8.15
N GLU A 132 -23.99 19.46 7.28
CA GLU A 132 -25.03 18.97 6.36
C GLU A 132 -24.48 17.83 5.49
N PRO A 133 -25.27 16.75 5.26
CA PRO A 133 -24.89 15.73 4.31
C PRO A 133 -24.68 16.39 2.95
N ASP A 134 -23.57 16.05 2.31
CA ASP A 134 -23.25 16.54 0.97
C ASP A 134 -24.44 16.32 0.04
N SER A 135 -25.20 17.40 -0.21
CA SER A 135 -26.40 17.41 -1.07
C SER A 135 -26.06 17.35 -2.55
N ALA A 136 -24.82 16.96 -2.88
CA ALA A 136 -24.35 16.88 -4.23
C ALA A 136 -25.21 15.90 -5.06
N ASN A 137 -25.49 16.33 -6.28
CA ASN A 137 -26.17 15.55 -7.33
C ASN A 137 -25.59 14.11 -7.38
N PRO A 138 -26.42 13.06 -7.51
CA PRO A 138 -25.96 11.66 -7.53
C PRO A 138 -24.84 11.39 -8.54
N VAL A 139 -24.81 12.14 -9.64
CA VAL A 139 -23.73 12.09 -10.64
C VAL A 139 -22.42 12.61 -10.06
N VAL A 140 -22.44 13.75 -9.36
CA VAL A 140 -21.26 14.33 -8.70
C VAL A 140 -20.78 13.39 -7.60
N ARG A 141 -21.67 12.80 -6.80
CA ARG A 141 -21.33 11.80 -5.78
C ARG A 141 -20.68 10.56 -6.40
N PHE A 142 -21.15 10.10 -7.56
CA PHE A 142 -20.52 9.00 -8.27
C PHE A 142 -19.09 9.35 -8.72
N PHE A 143 -18.87 10.53 -9.31
CA PHE A 143 -17.55 10.94 -9.75
C PHE A 143 -16.61 11.29 -8.60
N THR A 144 -17.10 11.87 -7.50
CA THR A 144 -16.29 12.11 -6.30
C THR A 144 -15.91 10.81 -5.61
N SER A 145 -16.84 9.84 -5.50
CA SER A 145 -16.53 8.51 -4.96
C SER A 145 -15.55 7.75 -5.85
N LEU A 146 -15.66 7.89 -7.17
CA LEU A 146 -14.68 7.32 -8.10
C LEU A 146 -13.31 8.01 -7.95
N GLY A 147 -13.28 9.34 -7.84
CA GLY A 147 -12.08 10.12 -7.58
C GLY A 147 -11.41 9.76 -6.26
N GLN A 148 -12.19 9.56 -5.19
CA GLN A 148 -11.71 9.07 -3.90
C GLN A 148 -11.16 7.64 -4.01
N ALA A 149 -11.86 6.76 -4.74
CA ALA A 149 -11.42 5.39 -4.97
C ALA A 149 -10.07 5.32 -5.72
N VAL A 150 -9.82 6.29 -6.62
CA VAL A 150 -8.55 6.41 -7.35
C VAL A 150 -7.49 7.20 -6.55
N GLY A 151 -7.88 7.80 -5.40
CA GLY A 151 -6.99 8.59 -4.55
C GLY A 151 -6.69 9.99 -5.09
N VAL A 152 -7.57 10.53 -5.92
CA VAL A 152 -7.46 11.88 -6.51
C VAL A 152 -8.33 12.89 -5.76
N ALA A 153 -9.43 12.46 -5.15
CA ALA A 153 -10.29 13.33 -4.36
C ALA A 153 -9.82 13.41 -2.89
N PRO A 154 -9.89 14.57 -2.25
CA PRO A 154 -9.59 14.71 -0.83
C PRO A 154 -10.55 13.87 0.02
N PRO A 155 -10.12 13.44 1.23
CA PRO A 155 -11.02 12.81 2.20
C PRO A 155 -12.16 13.79 2.55
N SER A 156 -13.30 13.24 2.93
CA SER A 156 -14.42 14.08 3.39
C SER A 156 -14.09 14.68 4.77
N ASP A 157 -14.64 15.84 5.08
CA ASP A 157 -14.50 16.49 6.42
C ASP A 157 -15.10 15.64 7.55
N ARG A 158 -15.72 14.50 7.22
CA ARG A 158 -16.38 13.54 8.10
C ARG A 158 -15.53 12.31 8.37
N ASP A 159 -14.37 12.17 7.71
CA ASP A 159 -13.48 11.02 7.87
C ASP A 159 -12.51 11.28 9.04
N PHE A 160 -12.68 10.51 10.10
CA PHE A 160 -11.82 10.53 11.28
C PHE A 160 -10.85 9.36 11.25
N ILE A 161 -9.63 9.61 11.72
CA ILE A 161 -8.65 8.55 11.97
C ILE A 161 -8.30 8.53 13.45
N LYS A 162 -8.45 7.38 14.10
CA LYS A 162 -8.17 7.18 15.53
C LYS A 162 -7.66 5.76 15.80
N ARG A 163 -7.10 5.54 16.97
CA ARG A 163 -6.69 4.22 17.45
C ARG A 163 -7.79 3.60 18.30
N VAL A 164 -8.05 2.32 18.08
CA VAL A 164 -8.95 1.53 18.93
C VAL A 164 -8.25 1.24 20.26
N VAL A 165 -8.86 1.66 21.37
CA VAL A 165 -8.36 1.41 22.71
C VAL A 165 -9.30 0.55 23.54
N GLY A 166 -10.51 0.29 23.03
CA GLY A 166 -11.48 -0.62 23.63
C GLY A 166 -12.43 -1.22 22.62
N THR A 167 -12.73 -2.50 22.81
CA THR A 167 -13.66 -3.31 22.02
C THR A 167 -14.93 -3.63 22.84
N PRO A 168 -16.00 -4.16 22.24
CA PRO A 168 -17.24 -4.44 22.95
C PRO A 168 -17.02 -5.24 24.23
N GLY A 169 -17.57 -4.72 25.35
CA GLY A 169 -17.46 -5.33 26.68
C GLY A 169 -16.27 -4.84 27.50
N ASP A 170 -15.30 -4.16 26.90
CA ASP A 170 -14.18 -3.61 27.64
C ASP A 170 -14.60 -2.47 28.56
N LYS A 171 -14.06 -2.47 29.79
CA LYS A 171 -14.15 -1.37 30.74
C LYS A 171 -12.93 -0.47 30.58
N ILE A 172 -13.14 0.75 30.16
CA ILE A 172 -12.11 1.76 29.95
C ILE A 172 -12.13 2.73 31.13
N THR A 173 -10.97 2.93 31.75
CA THR A 173 -10.77 3.90 32.83
C THR A 173 -9.42 4.59 32.66
N CYS A 174 -9.31 5.81 33.20
CA CYS A 174 -8.06 6.54 33.25
C CYS A 174 -7.71 6.87 34.70
N GLN A 175 -6.49 6.55 35.11
CA GLN A 175 -6.01 6.79 36.46
C GLN A 175 -4.59 7.32 36.43
N GLN A 176 -4.31 8.40 37.10
CA GLN A 176 -2.98 9.00 37.18
C GLN A 176 -2.35 9.25 35.81
N GLY A 177 -3.15 9.70 34.82
CA GLY A 177 -2.69 9.99 33.47
C GLY A 177 -2.47 8.76 32.58
N ARG A 178 -2.87 7.57 33.01
CA ARG A 178 -2.70 6.30 32.27
C ARG A 178 -4.04 5.67 31.93
N LEU A 179 -4.10 5.03 30.78
CA LEU A 179 -5.24 4.25 30.33
C LEU A 179 -5.21 2.84 30.95
N TYR A 180 -6.37 2.44 31.46
CA TYR A 180 -6.62 1.07 31.95
C TYR A 180 -7.75 0.46 31.15
N ARG A 181 -7.58 -0.80 30.77
CA ARG A 181 -8.61 -1.62 30.16
C ARG A 181 -8.80 -2.89 30.98
N ASN A 182 -10.05 -3.11 31.44
CA ASN A 182 -10.41 -4.23 32.32
C ASN A 182 -9.51 -4.29 33.58
N ASP A 183 -9.31 -3.13 34.19
CA ASP A 183 -8.50 -2.89 35.38
C ASP A 183 -6.98 -3.20 35.21
N ARG A 184 -6.51 -3.35 33.95
CA ARG A 184 -5.09 -3.54 33.61
C ARG A 184 -4.57 -2.32 32.89
N ALA A 185 -3.41 -1.82 33.30
CA ALA A 185 -2.74 -0.71 32.61
C ALA A 185 -2.40 -1.12 31.17
N VAL A 186 -2.77 -0.27 30.21
CA VAL A 186 -2.44 -0.46 28.80
C VAL A 186 -1.04 0.08 28.55
N ASN A 187 -0.22 -0.68 27.85
CA ASN A 187 1.07 -0.19 27.38
C ASN A 187 0.87 0.58 26.07
N GLU A 188 1.26 1.85 26.06
CA GLU A 188 1.01 2.78 24.96
C GLU A 188 2.30 3.44 24.48
N PRO A 189 3.22 2.67 23.88
CA PRO A 189 4.55 3.18 23.48
C PRO A 189 4.47 4.19 22.31
N TYR A 190 3.33 4.29 21.64
CA TYR A 190 3.05 5.23 20.56
C TYR A 190 2.77 6.66 21.02
N LEU A 191 2.56 6.87 22.31
CA LEU A 191 2.33 8.21 22.86
C LEU A 191 3.63 9.00 22.98
N ALA A 192 3.54 10.31 22.83
CA ALA A 192 4.65 11.19 23.14
C ALA A 192 5.04 11.09 24.62
N PRO A 193 6.32 11.20 24.96
CA PRO A 193 6.77 11.19 26.36
C PRO A 193 6.06 12.27 27.19
N GLY A 194 5.61 11.91 28.39
CA GLY A 194 4.91 12.83 29.29
C GLY A 194 3.43 13.06 28.95
N THR A 195 2.88 12.34 27.99
CA THR A 195 1.44 12.40 27.67
C THR A 195 0.62 11.89 28.86
N SER A 196 -0.38 12.68 29.26
CA SER A 196 -1.38 12.30 30.27
C SER A 196 -2.71 11.97 29.58
N THR A 197 -3.32 10.86 29.95
CA THR A 197 -4.62 10.45 29.43
C THR A 197 -5.68 10.54 30.51
N GLU A 198 -6.71 11.33 30.26
CA GLU A 198 -7.88 11.44 31.13
C GLU A 198 -9.14 11.00 30.39
N CYS A 199 -10.01 10.28 31.07
CA CYS A 199 -11.29 9.84 30.52
C CYS A 199 -12.31 9.55 31.61
N THR A 200 -13.58 9.66 31.29
CA THR A 200 -14.67 9.18 32.12
C THR A 200 -14.76 7.65 32.04
N PRO A 201 -14.87 6.94 33.18
CA PRO A 201 -15.06 5.49 33.17
C PRO A 201 -16.21 5.07 32.26
N THR A 202 -15.93 4.20 31.30
CA THR A 202 -16.91 3.80 30.29
C THR A 202 -16.79 2.31 30.00
N THR A 203 -17.92 1.61 29.95
CA THR A 203 -17.96 0.24 29.41
C THR A 203 -18.39 0.32 27.94
N VAL A 204 -17.62 -0.28 27.05
CA VAL A 204 -17.88 -0.24 25.61
C VAL A 204 -19.12 -1.09 25.27
N PRO A 205 -20.19 -0.50 24.73
CA PRO A 205 -21.40 -1.24 24.42
C PRO A 205 -21.19 -2.28 23.30
N PRO A 206 -22.07 -3.30 23.20
CA PRO A 206 -22.07 -4.22 22.08
C PRO A 206 -22.14 -3.48 20.72
N GLY A 207 -21.34 -3.92 19.75
CA GLY A 207 -21.29 -3.32 18.42
C GLY A 207 -20.58 -1.96 18.32
N LYS A 208 -20.04 -1.44 19.42
CA LYS A 208 -19.32 -0.17 19.47
C LYS A 208 -17.83 -0.35 19.73
N LEU A 209 -17.07 0.69 19.44
CA LEU A 209 -15.62 0.77 19.68
C LEU A 209 -15.32 2.05 20.46
N PHE A 210 -14.37 1.97 21.37
CA PHE A 210 -13.83 3.15 22.03
C PHE A 210 -12.51 3.52 21.37
N VAL A 211 -12.43 4.71 20.82
CA VAL A 211 -11.29 5.17 20.03
C VAL A 211 -10.66 6.42 20.64
N MET A 212 -9.35 6.54 20.56
CA MET A 212 -8.61 7.73 20.98
C MET A 212 -7.59 8.14 19.92
N GLY A 213 -7.31 9.44 19.84
CA GLY A 213 -6.16 9.93 19.12
C GLY A 213 -4.87 9.66 19.89
N ASP A 214 -3.77 9.43 19.18
CA ASP A 214 -2.46 9.27 19.82
C ASP A 214 -1.97 10.61 20.39
N ASN A 215 -2.40 11.74 19.81
CA ASN A 215 -2.25 13.06 20.42
C ASN A 215 -3.38 13.32 21.43
N ARG A 216 -3.26 12.76 22.62
CA ARG A 216 -4.29 12.81 23.68
C ARG A 216 -4.79 14.21 24.03
N ASN A 217 -3.92 15.20 23.95
CA ASN A 217 -4.25 16.57 24.31
C ASN A 217 -4.90 17.37 23.18
N ASN A 218 -4.77 16.86 21.93
CA ASN A 218 -5.28 17.52 20.73
C ASN A 218 -6.06 16.54 19.86
N SER A 219 -7.04 15.85 20.44
CA SER A 219 -7.87 14.88 19.74
C SER A 219 -9.31 14.96 20.21
N GLU A 220 -10.20 15.18 19.27
CA GLU A 220 -11.62 14.93 19.44
C GLU A 220 -11.88 13.45 19.16
N ASP A 221 -12.29 12.69 20.18
CA ASP A 221 -12.42 11.24 20.11
C ASP A 221 -13.48 10.72 21.08
N SER A 222 -13.52 9.43 21.39
CA SER A 222 -14.55 8.82 22.21
C SER A 222 -14.64 9.40 23.63
N ARG A 223 -13.67 10.15 24.10
CA ARG A 223 -13.75 10.89 25.35
C ARG A 223 -14.75 12.05 25.27
N THR A 224 -14.95 12.59 24.06
CA THR A 224 -15.85 13.72 23.78
C THR A 224 -17.19 13.24 23.25
N PHE A 225 -17.21 12.41 22.20
CA PHE A 225 -18.44 12.00 21.52
C PHE A 225 -18.92 10.58 21.88
N GLY A 226 -18.20 9.87 22.76
CA GLY A 226 -18.54 8.51 23.15
C GLY A 226 -18.09 7.42 22.18
N PRO A 227 -18.43 6.14 22.49
CA PRO A 227 -18.09 5.01 21.64
C PRO A 227 -18.78 5.09 20.27
N ILE A 228 -18.03 4.82 19.20
CA ILE A 228 -18.50 4.83 17.80
C ILE A 228 -19.14 3.50 17.41
N ASP A 229 -20.06 3.50 16.45
CA ASP A 229 -20.63 2.29 15.89
C ASP A 229 -19.65 1.60 14.94
N ARG A 230 -19.55 0.28 15.04
CA ARG A 230 -18.72 -0.52 14.11
C ARG A 230 -19.15 -0.37 12.65
N SER A 231 -20.41 -0.06 12.38
CA SER A 231 -20.95 0.15 11.04
C SER A 231 -20.40 1.41 10.35
N THR A 232 -19.86 2.36 11.12
CA THR A 232 -19.26 3.60 10.57
C THR A 232 -17.83 3.41 10.08
N LEU A 233 -17.24 2.23 10.28
CA LEU A 233 -15.87 1.94 9.87
C LEU A 233 -15.73 1.95 8.35
N VAL A 234 -14.75 2.71 7.88
CA VAL A 234 -14.29 2.70 6.48
C VAL A 234 -13.24 1.61 6.29
N GLY A 235 -12.27 1.51 7.21
CA GLY A 235 -11.24 0.50 7.13
C GLY A 235 -10.11 0.71 8.14
N ARG A 236 -9.09 -0.16 8.06
CA ARG A 236 -7.88 -0.11 8.89
C ARG A 236 -6.73 0.52 8.14
N ALA A 237 -6.13 1.55 8.70
CA ALA A 237 -4.86 2.08 8.25
C ALA A 237 -3.73 1.10 8.65
N PHE A 238 -2.95 0.63 7.68
CA PHE A 238 -1.95 -0.40 7.94
C PHE A 238 -0.54 0.00 7.53
N VAL A 239 -0.38 0.96 6.62
CA VAL A 239 0.93 1.44 6.20
C VAL A 239 0.88 2.94 5.87
N ARG A 240 1.90 3.68 6.31
CA ARG A 240 2.18 5.04 5.88
C ARG A 240 3.09 4.99 4.65
N ILE A 241 2.65 5.61 3.55
CA ILE A 241 3.32 5.59 2.24
C ILE A 241 3.99 6.92 1.89
N TRP A 242 3.65 8.00 2.59
CA TRP A 242 4.22 9.32 2.38
C TRP A 242 4.32 10.09 3.70
N PRO A 243 5.38 10.89 3.92
CA PRO A 243 6.57 11.08 3.07
C PRO A 243 7.46 9.83 3.02
N LEU A 244 8.23 9.67 1.93
CA LEU A 244 9.07 8.49 1.73
C LEU A 244 10.13 8.29 2.82
N SER A 245 10.54 9.37 3.48
CA SER A 245 11.47 9.35 4.63
C SER A 245 10.89 8.67 5.88
N HIS A 246 9.58 8.55 5.96
CA HIS A 246 8.87 8.00 7.13
C HIS A 246 7.91 6.86 6.75
N THR A 247 8.12 6.20 5.62
CA THR A 247 7.31 5.03 5.24
C THR A 247 7.45 3.92 6.27
N GLY A 248 6.34 3.28 6.60
CA GLY A 248 6.37 2.21 7.59
C GLY A 248 5.00 1.61 7.88
N TRP A 249 5.02 0.40 8.43
CA TRP A 249 3.81 -0.28 8.86
C TRP A 249 3.27 0.35 10.14
N LEU A 250 1.96 0.56 10.18
CA LEU A 250 1.27 0.98 11.40
C LEU A 250 0.96 -0.27 12.24
N ARG A 251 1.80 -0.50 13.24
CA ARG A 251 1.63 -1.64 14.14
C ARG A 251 0.71 -1.26 15.30
N ARG A 252 0.09 -2.27 15.91
CA ARG A 252 -0.80 -2.07 17.08
C ARG A 252 -0.05 -1.66 18.33
N ASP A 253 1.20 -2.05 18.41
CA ASP A 253 2.11 -1.92 19.55
C ASP A 253 3.19 -0.83 19.37
N GLN A 254 2.98 0.03 18.37
CA GLN A 254 3.85 1.20 18.12
C GLN A 254 3.12 2.46 18.47
#